data_fd69f07f755a97ef317019a87bcd03e2
#
_entry.id   fd69f07f755a97ef317019a87bcd03e2
#
_cell.length_a   1.000
_cell.length_b   1.000
_cell.length_c   1.000
_cell.angle_alpha   90.00
_cell.angle_beta   90.00
_cell.angle_gamma   90.00
#
_symmetry.space_group_name_H-M   'P 1'
#
loop_
_entity.id
_entity.type
_entity.pdbx_description
1 polymer ?
#
loop_
_entity_poly.entity_id
_entity_poly.type
_entity_poly.pdbx_seq_one_letter_code
_entity_poly.pdbx_strand_id
1 'polypeptide(L)'
;MQRSTSIKASADKIFPLINDLHSFNAWNPFAKQDPDIKVSYDGPQSGKGAGYDFASAKSGSGRIEIADATPPSRVAMKLTMIRPLKADNRVEFSLEPQGDTTRVTWAMDGEVPFVGKVIHLFLDMDTMVGQQFSAGLADLKARAEQ
;
A
#
# COMPACT_ATOMS: atom_id res chain seq x y z
N MET A 1 10.18 6.56 -2.85
CA MET A 1 10.07 6.21 -1.42
C MET A 1 9.79 4.72 -1.27
N GLN A 2 10.48 4.06 -0.34
CA GLN A 2 10.23 2.64 -0.08
C GLN A 2 10.66 2.26 1.33
N ARG A 3 10.03 1.20 1.83
CA ARG A 3 10.40 0.55 3.09
C ARG A 3 10.30 -0.95 2.88
N SER A 4 11.07 -1.71 3.63
CA SER A 4 11.05 -3.17 3.52
C SER A 4 11.20 -3.83 4.87
N THR A 5 10.80 -5.10 4.92
CA THR A 5 10.95 -5.94 6.11
C THR A 5 11.17 -7.39 5.67
N SER A 6 11.79 -8.17 6.53
CA SER A 6 11.91 -9.61 6.32
C SER A 6 10.86 -10.32 7.16
N ILE A 7 10.10 -11.20 6.52
CA ILE A 7 8.99 -11.93 7.15
C ILE A 7 9.32 -13.41 7.11
N LYS A 8 9.18 -14.08 8.27
CA LYS A 8 9.43 -15.51 8.37
C LYS A 8 8.18 -16.30 7.92
N ALA A 9 7.93 -16.24 6.62
CA ALA A 9 6.83 -16.92 5.95
C ALA A 9 7.19 -17.03 4.48
N SER A 10 6.54 -17.97 3.77
CA SER A 10 6.73 -18.10 2.33
C SER A 10 6.06 -16.96 1.58
N ALA A 11 6.55 -16.66 0.39
CA ALA A 11 5.92 -15.68 -0.49
C ALA A 11 4.48 -16.08 -0.81
N ASP A 12 4.21 -17.38 -0.96
CA ASP A 12 2.86 -17.89 -1.24
C ASP A 12 1.88 -17.60 -0.09
N LYS A 13 2.36 -17.55 1.14
CA LYS A 13 1.53 -17.22 2.30
C LYS A 13 1.29 -15.72 2.41
N ILE A 14 2.29 -14.92 2.07
CA ILE A 14 2.23 -13.47 2.20
C ILE A 14 1.41 -12.84 1.06
N PHE A 15 1.57 -13.35 -0.15
CA PHE A 15 1.00 -12.76 -1.36
C PHE A 15 -0.51 -12.50 -1.26
N PRO A 16 -1.35 -13.46 -0.79
CA PRO A 16 -2.79 -13.21 -0.66
C PRO A 16 -3.15 -12.08 0.30
N LEU A 17 -2.30 -11.82 1.30
CA LEU A 17 -2.54 -10.73 2.26
C LEU A 17 -2.40 -9.35 1.62
N ILE A 18 -1.75 -9.28 0.46
CA ILE A 18 -1.57 -8.05 -0.31
C ILE A 18 -2.52 -8.01 -1.50
N ASN A 19 -2.63 -9.13 -2.21
CA ASN A 19 -3.34 -9.21 -3.49
C ASN A 19 -4.86 -9.20 -3.36
N ASP A 20 -5.38 -9.60 -2.21
CA ASP A 20 -6.79 -9.45 -1.86
C ASP A 20 -6.94 -8.14 -1.08
N LEU A 21 -7.66 -7.18 -1.67
CA LEU A 21 -7.75 -5.84 -1.09
C LEU A 21 -8.49 -5.77 0.24
N HIS A 22 -9.39 -6.73 0.53
CA HIS A 22 -10.00 -6.84 1.85
C HIS A 22 -8.94 -7.25 2.89
N SER A 23 -8.09 -8.20 2.54
CA SER A 23 -6.98 -8.62 3.40
C SER A 23 -5.95 -7.51 3.55
N PHE A 24 -5.65 -6.80 2.48
CA PHE A 24 -4.75 -5.65 2.48
C PHE A 24 -5.22 -4.59 3.49
N ASN A 25 -6.51 -4.25 3.47
CA ASN A 25 -7.04 -3.22 4.36
C ASN A 25 -7.14 -3.68 5.82
N ALA A 26 -6.96 -4.96 6.11
CA ALA A 26 -6.87 -5.44 7.50
C ALA A 26 -5.57 -4.98 8.18
N TRP A 27 -4.50 -4.75 7.42
CA TRP A 27 -3.23 -4.29 7.96
C TRP A 27 -2.77 -2.94 7.37
N ASN A 28 -3.44 -2.42 6.34
CA ASN A 28 -3.12 -1.13 5.74
C ASN A 28 -3.28 -0.02 6.78
N PRO A 29 -2.20 0.67 7.17
CA PRO A 29 -2.27 1.65 8.25
C PRO A 29 -3.17 2.84 7.92
N PHE A 30 -3.26 3.21 6.65
CA PHE A 30 -4.11 4.33 6.24
C PHE A 30 -5.59 4.02 6.42
N ALA A 31 -5.98 2.75 6.30
CA ALA A 31 -7.36 2.32 6.57
C ALA A 31 -7.59 2.11 8.07
N LYS A 32 -6.63 1.51 8.77
CA LYS A 32 -6.79 1.19 10.20
C LYS A 32 -6.86 2.41 11.10
N GLN A 33 -6.17 3.48 10.75
CA GLN A 33 -6.08 4.67 11.59
C GLN A 33 -7.30 5.58 11.49
N ASP A 34 -8.16 5.33 10.54
CA ASP A 34 -9.37 6.12 10.38
C ASP A 34 -10.60 5.22 10.48
N PRO A 35 -11.22 5.12 11.68
CA PRO A 35 -12.41 4.28 11.85
C PRO A 35 -13.61 4.78 11.05
N ASP A 36 -13.58 6.03 10.59
CA ASP A 36 -14.68 6.64 9.83
C ASP A 36 -14.44 6.60 8.32
N ILE A 37 -13.34 5.97 7.87
CA ILE A 37 -13.07 5.86 6.44
C ILE A 37 -14.18 5.05 5.75
N LYS A 38 -14.63 5.57 4.61
CA LYS A 38 -15.61 4.89 3.78
C LYS A 38 -14.89 4.23 2.63
N VAL A 39 -15.13 2.94 2.44
CA VAL A 39 -14.47 2.14 1.40
C VAL A 39 -15.54 1.43 0.59
N SER A 40 -15.42 1.51 -0.73
CA SER A 40 -16.33 0.84 -1.66
C SER A 40 -15.52 -0.01 -2.63
N TYR A 41 -15.64 -1.32 -2.52
CA TYR A 41 -14.91 -2.27 -3.34
C TYR A 41 -15.61 -2.53 -4.66
N ASP A 42 -14.83 -2.77 -5.71
CA ASP A 42 -15.35 -3.16 -7.02
C ASP A 42 -14.33 -4.07 -7.74
N GLY A 43 -14.77 -4.63 -8.86
CA GLY A 43 -13.95 -5.56 -9.63
C GLY A 43 -13.85 -6.94 -8.98
N PRO A 44 -12.88 -7.76 -9.39
CA PRO A 44 -12.67 -9.06 -8.77
C PRO A 44 -12.20 -8.91 -7.33
N GLN A 45 -12.31 -9.99 -6.55
CA GLN A 45 -11.90 -9.97 -5.16
C GLN A 45 -10.41 -9.77 -5.00
N SER A 46 -9.62 -10.26 -5.93
CA SER A 46 -8.15 -10.17 -5.88
C SER A 46 -7.57 -10.08 -7.27
N GLY A 47 -6.32 -9.65 -7.37
CA GLY A 47 -5.59 -9.60 -8.61
C GLY A 47 -5.95 -8.39 -9.47
N LYS A 48 -5.46 -8.41 -10.70
CA LYS A 48 -5.62 -7.33 -11.66
C LYS A 48 -7.09 -6.94 -11.82
N GLY A 49 -7.38 -5.65 -11.71
CA GLY A 49 -8.72 -5.10 -11.84
C GLY A 49 -9.46 -4.94 -10.52
N ALA A 50 -9.01 -5.59 -9.45
CA ALA A 50 -9.57 -5.36 -8.12
C ALA A 50 -9.28 -3.92 -7.70
N GLY A 51 -10.27 -3.26 -7.09
CA GLY A 51 -10.09 -1.89 -6.67
C GLY A 51 -11.05 -1.47 -5.58
N TYR A 52 -10.79 -0.31 -5.00
CA TYR A 52 -11.72 0.32 -4.09
C TYR A 52 -11.57 1.83 -4.11
N ASP A 53 -12.68 2.51 -3.90
CA ASP A 53 -12.69 3.94 -3.65
C ASP A 53 -12.69 4.17 -2.15
N PHE A 54 -11.97 5.19 -1.70
CA PHE A 54 -11.95 5.55 -0.28
C PHE A 54 -12.22 7.03 -0.09
N ALA A 55 -12.85 7.35 1.04
CA ALA A 55 -13.08 8.73 1.44
C ALA A 55 -12.84 8.85 2.93
N SER A 56 -11.94 9.75 3.30
CA SER A 56 -11.53 9.99 4.68
C SER A 56 -11.38 11.48 4.90
N ALA A 57 -11.92 11.96 6.03
CA ALA A 57 -11.74 13.36 6.42
C ALA A 57 -10.26 13.64 6.79
N LYS A 58 -9.52 12.61 7.22
CA LYS A 58 -8.12 12.76 7.63
C LYS A 58 -7.14 12.62 6.49
N SER A 59 -7.35 11.60 5.64
CA SER A 59 -6.39 11.21 4.60
C SER A 59 -6.79 11.67 3.21
N GLY A 60 -8.00 12.19 3.07
CA GLY A 60 -8.53 12.59 1.76
C GLY A 60 -9.31 11.48 1.08
N SER A 61 -9.55 11.62 -0.20
CA SER A 61 -10.29 10.64 -0.98
C SER A 61 -9.53 10.25 -2.23
N GLY A 62 -9.79 9.05 -2.71
CA GLY A 62 -9.13 8.53 -3.90
C GLY A 62 -9.53 7.10 -4.21
N ARG A 63 -8.71 6.46 -5.02
CA ARG A 63 -8.94 5.09 -5.47
C ARG A 63 -7.64 4.31 -5.50
N ILE A 64 -7.71 3.07 -5.07
CA ILE A 64 -6.63 2.09 -5.27
C ILE A 64 -7.15 0.99 -6.19
N GLU A 65 -6.34 0.63 -7.18
CA GLU A 65 -6.64 -0.45 -8.11
C GLU A 65 -5.39 -1.27 -8.35
N ILE A 66 -5.54 -2.59 -8.38
CA ILE A 66 -4.44 -3.47 -8.76
C ILE A 66 -4.29 -3.41 -10.27
N ALA A 67 -3.19 -2.83 -10.73
CA ALA A 67 -2.90 -2.68 -12.13
C ALA A 67 -2.30 -3.95 -12.72
N ASP A 68 -1.52 -4.69 -11.92
CA ASP A 68 -0.90 -5.94 -12.35
C ASP A 68 -0.51 -6.77 -11.14
N ALA A 69 -0.47 -8.09 -11.31
CA ALA A 69 -0.05 -9.00 -10.26
C ALA A 69 0.70 -10.17 -10.88
N THR A 70 1.87 -10.46 -10.33
CA THR A 70 2.70 -11.60 -10.74
C THR A 70 2.92 -12.48 -9.51
N PRO A 71 2.02 -13.46 -9.28
CA PRO A 71 2.16 -14.33 -8.11
C PRO A 71 3.43 -15.17 -8.15
N PRO A 72 4.08 -15.38 -7.01
CA PRO A 72 3.86 -14.73 -5.72
C PRO A 72 4.83 -13.57 -5.45
N SER A 73 5.37 -12.93 -6.48
CA SER A 73 6.53 -12.04 -6.38
C SER A 73 6.20 -10.55 -6.42
N ARG A 74 5.06 -10.17 -6.99
CA ARG A 74 4.83 -8.74 -7.24
C ARG A 74 3.33 -8.41 -7.30
N VAL A 75 2.95 -7.28 -6.68
CA VAL A 75 1.63 -6.65 -6.85
C VAL A 75 1.88 -5.18 -7.17
N ALA A 76 1.40 -4.72 -8.32
CA ALA A 76 1.47 -3.32 -8.70
C ALA A 76 0.09 -2.68 -8.59
N MET A 77 0.02 -1.55 -7.91
CA MET A 77 -1.23 -0.82 -7.70
C MET A 77 -1.12 0.59 -8.22
N LYS A 78 -2.25 1.15 -8.61
CA LYS A 78 -2.37 2.55 -8.97
C LYS A 78 -3.16 3.25 -7.87
N LEU A 79 -2.57 4.28 -7.27
CA LEU A 79 -3.22 5.13 -6.29
C LEU A 79 -3.55 6.46 -6.96
N THR A 80 -4.83 6.73 -7.12
CA THR A 80 -5.30 7.99 -7.68
C THR A 80 -5.90 8.82 -6.56
N MET A 81 -5.23 9.90 -6.18
CA MET A 81 -5.75 10.83 -5.17
C MET A 81 -6.65 11.86 -5.83
N ILE A 82 -7.76 12.17 -5.17
CA ILE A 82 -8.72 13.17 -5.62
C ILE A 82 -8.70 14.37 -4.70
N ARG A 83 -8.61 14.14 -3.39
CA ARG A 83 -8.52 15.17 -2.36
C ARG A 83 -7.43 14.83 -1.37
N PRO A 84 -6.72 15.80 -0.80
CA PRO A 84 -6.89 17.26 -1.00
C PRO A 84 -6.35 17.75 -2.34
N LEU A 85 -5.47 16.97 -2.99
CA LEU A 85 -4.87 17.32 -4.28
C LEU A 85 -4.97 16.12 -5.21
N LYS A 86 -5.23 16.38 -6.49
CA LYS A 86 -5.18 15.32 -7.51
C LYS A 86 -3.76 14.89 -7.74
N ALA A 87 -3.51 13.59 -7.66
CA ALA A 87 -2.20 13.01 -7.92
C ALA A 87 -2.35 11.55 -8.32
N ASP A 88 -1.50 11.11 -9.24
CA ASP A 88 -1.41 9.70 -9.64
C ASP A 88 -0.10 9.15 -9.11
N ASN A 89 -0.20 8.08 -8.34
CA ASN A 89 0.95 7.40 -7.74
C ASN A 89 0.94 5.94 -8.14
N ARG A 90 2.14 5.39 -8.26
CA ARG A 90 2.33 3.96 -8.49
C ARG A 90 2.82 3.34 -7.19
N VAL A 91 2.15 2.27 -6.78
CA VAL A 91 2.51 1.51 -5.59
C VAL A 91 2.92 0.12 -6.03
N GLU A 92 4.01 -0.40 -5.47
CA GLU A 92 4.47 -1.73 -5.80
C GLU A 92 4.91 -2.45 -4.55
N PHE A 93 4.41 -3.68 -4.39
CA PHE A 93 4.90 -4.63 -3.42
C PHE A 93 5.71 -5.68 -4.15
N SER A 94 6.94 -5.90 -3.70
CA SER A 94 7.78 -6.97 -4.21
C SER A 94 8.12 -7.94 -3.08
N LEU A 95 8.08 -9.23 -3.40
CA LEU A 95 8.33 -10.32 -2.46
C LEU A 95 9.50 -11.14 -2.98
N GLU A 96 10.60 -11.11 -2.24
CA GLU A 96 11.83 -11.79 -2.63
C GLU A 96 12.15 -12.88 -1.62
N PRO A 97 12.04 -14.17 -2.02
CA PRO A 97 12.40 -15.26 -1.12
C PRO A 97 13.89 -15.24 -0.76
N GLN A 98 14.17 -15.40 0.53
CA GLN A 98 15.52 -15.43 1.07
C GLN A 98 15.65 -16.57 2.08
N GLY A 99 15.72 -17.81 1.61
CA GLY A 99 15.73 -18.98 2.48
C GLY A 99 14.39 -19.20 3.14
N ASP A 100 14.33 -19.17 4.46
CA ASP A 100 13.08 -19.36 5.23
C ASP A 100 12.33 -18.05 5.48
N THR A 101 12.85 -16.95 4.94
CA THR A 101 12.19 -15.64 5.03
C THR A 101 11.85 -15.11 3.64
N THR A 102 10.98 -14.12 3.60
CA THR A 102 10.67 -13.37 2.39
C THR A 102 10.87 -11.90 2.69
N ARG A 103 11.64 -11.22 1.84
CA ARG A 103 11.80 -9.78 1.94
C ARG A 103 10.65 -9.11 1.20
N VAL A 104 9.86 -8.34 1.92
CA VAL A 104 8.75 -7.58 1.34
C VAL A 104 9.13 -6.12 1.28
N THR A 105 9.03 -5.53 0.10
CA THR A 105 9.30 -4.10 -0.12
C THR A 105 8.02 -3.43 -0.57
N TRP A 106 7.68 -2.34 0.10
CA TRP A 106 6.56 -1.47 -0.25
C TRP A 106 7.14 -0.18 -0.80
N ALA A 107 6.92 0.07 -2.09
CA ALA A 107 7.45 1.23 -2.79
C ALA A 107 6.33 2.09 -3.34
N MET A 108 6.54 3.40 -3.38
CA MET A 108 5.61 4.33 -4.00
C MET A 108 6.37 5.39 -4.78
N ASP A 109 5.97 5.57 -6.03
CA ASP A 109 6.45 6.64 -6.91
C ASP A 109 5.25 7.40 -7.43
N GLY A 110 5.41 8.70 -7.72
CA GLY A 110 4.30 9.42 -8.28
C GLY A 110 4.61 10.87 -8.62
N GLU A 111 3.57 11.54 -9.09
CA GLU A 111 3.66 12.95 -9.41
C GLU A 111 3.92 13.73 -8.15
N VAL A 112 4.98 14.55 -8.20
CA VAL A 112 5.27 15.51 -7.14
C VAL A 112 4.46 16.76 -7.47
N PRO A 113 3.51 17.19 -6.60
CA PRO A 113 2.83 18.46 -6.82
C PRO A 113 3.87 19.56 -6.86
N PHE A 114 3.94 20.24 -7.97
CA PHE A 114 5.04 21.13 -8.26
C PHE A 114 4.77 22.54 -7.78
N VAL A 115 5.20 22.87 -6.57
CA VAL A 115 5.38 24.27 -6.15
C VAL A 115 6.64 24.32 -5.29
N GLY A 116 7.52 25.26 -5.54
CA GLY A 116 8.81 25.37 -4.83
C GLY A 116 8.71 25.43 -3.31
N LYS A 117 7.57 25.83 -2.76
CA LYS A 117 7.32 25.81 -1.31
C LYS A 117 7.05 24.42 -0.76
N VAL A 118 6.88 23.43 -1.63
CA VAL A 118 6.43 22.08 -1.29
C VAL A 118 7.60 21.16 -0.95
N ILE A 119 8.85 21.60 -1.15
CA ILE A 119 10.01 20.76 -0.88
C ILE A 119 10.06 20.38 0.60
N HIS A 120 9.85 21.30 1.52
CA HIS A 120 9.81 20.99 2.95
C HIS A 120 8.62 20.12 3.32
N LEU A 121 7.45 20.43 2.76
CA LEU A 121 6.25 19.65 2.97
C LEU A 121 6.43 18.23 2.42
N PHE A 122 7.10 18.11 1.29
CA PHE A 122 7.38 16.84 0.64
C PHE A 122 8.31 15.97 1.48
N LEU A 123 9.34 16.55 2.08
CA LEU A 123 10.26 15.84 2.96
C LEU A 123 9.54 15.36 4.23
N ASP A 124 8.68 16.20 4.81
CA ASP A 124 7.89 15.82 5.97
C ASP A 124 6.89 14.72 5.63
N MET A 125 6.26 14.80 4.46
CA MET A 125 5.35 13.76 3.98
C MET A 125 6.08 12.43 3.76
N ASP A 126 7.29 12.47 3.20
CA ASP A 126 8.09 11.26 3.01
C ASP A 126 8.39 10.58 4.34
N THR A 127 8.74 11.34 5.38
CA THR A 127 8.97 10.80 6.71
C THR A 127 7.71 10.21 7.31
N MET A 128 6.58 10.93 7.23
CA MET A 128 5.31 10.48 7.78
C MET A 128 4.79 9.23 7.06
N VAL A 129 4.81 9.25 5.74
CA VAL A 129 4.35 8.11 4.93
C VAL A 129 5.28 6.92 5.12
N GLY A 130 6.59 7.15 5.21
CA GLY A 130 7.55 6.10 5.47
C GLY A 130 7.32 5.41 6.82
N GLN A 131 6.98 6.18 7.86
CA GLN A 131 6.62 5.61 9.16
C GLN A 131 5.35 4.76 9.06
N GLN A 132 4.37 5.19 8.29
CA GLN A 132 3.16 4.41 8.04
C GLN A 132 3.48 3.12 7.29
N PHE A 133 4.33 3.18 6.29
CA PHE A 133 4.77 1.98 5.57
C PHE A 133 5.44 0.99 6.52
N SER A 134 6.32 1.47 7.38
CA SER A 134 7.00 0.62 8.36
C SER A 134 6.02 -0.02 9.34
N ALA A 135 5.05 0.75 9.83
CA ALA A 135 4.01 0.23 10.72
C ALA A 135 3.13 -0.81 10.02
N GLY A 136 2.76 -0.56 8.78
CA GLY A 136 1.97 -1.51 8.00
C GLY A 136 2.73 -2.81 7.73
N LEU A 137 3.99 -2.70 7.37
CA LEU A 137 4.83 -3.88 7.14
C LEU A 137 5.02 -4.70 8.42
N ALA A 138 5.12 -4.04 9.58
CA ALA A 138 5.20 -4.74 10.86
C ALA A 138 3.90 -5.51 11.16
N ASP A 139 2.75 -4.93 10.85
CA ASP A 139 1.46 -5.61 11.00
C ASP A 139 1.32 -6.78 10.02
N LEU A 140 1.72 -6.58 8.77
CA LEU A 140 1.74 -7.65 7.78
C LEU A 140 2.63 -8.80 8.24
N LYS A 141 3.81 -8.50 8.77
CA LYS A 141 4.73 -9.49 9.31
C LYS A 141 4.07 -10.29 10.44
N ALA A 142 3.43 -9.61 11.38
CA ALA A 142 2.75 -10.29 12.50
C ALA A 142 1.66 -11.23 12.01
N ARG A 143 0.89 -10.82 11.01
CA ARG A 143 -0.19 -11.64 10.46
C ARG A 143 0.33 -12.83 9.66
N ALA A 144 1.40 -12.64 8.90
CA ALA A 144 1.96 -13.70 8.08
C ALA A 144 2.71 -14.75 8.89
N GLU A 145 3.27 -14.36 10.03
CA GLU A 145 4.03 -15.26 10.88
C GLU A 145 3.17 -16.06 11.88
N GLN A 146 1.88 -15.82 11.87
CA GLN A 146 0.95 -16.60 12.71
C GLN A 146 0.83 -18.06 12.26
#